data_4854f43365ed36e1a5d84a5b4a5fc752
#
_entry.id   4854f43365ed36e1a5d84a5b4a5fc752
#
_cell.length_a   1.000
_cell.length_b   1.000
_cell.length_c   1.000
_cell.angle_alpha   90.00
_cell.angle_beta   90.00
_cell.angle_gamma   90.00
#
_symmetry.space_group_name_H-M   'P 1'
#
loop_
_entity.id
_entity.type
_entity.pdbx_description
1 polymer ?
#
loop_
_entity_poly.entity_id
_entity_poly.type
_entity_poly.pdbx_seq_one_letter_code
_entity_poly.pdbx_strand_id
1 'polypeptide(L)'
;MLLLLLPFFALFFASLSSAARIDLFRHQKSNSTDFKPGLLSLVNKYAAISRRHFNRTGEHLNIVNFDYLNLQKRANAHSNLHSDRSWSGQIEVGFPPQKTLTLFDTGSSDLVLDKAAYNPKWSLSSKNLHKQFDFSYGSQHVAGDLYTDKVAIGGVKASNVPIGHGNGDFNNGNGGTFGLSFSNSENSAFDVQQLPFIWAAKKQHLIQSSTYQFTLRPTGKATLNVGRVDLFELAGPITWSDKNTDHTFWRITTELNGNKIENAIADTGTNFIGGPPDQVKALLDNLDGVSVEQAEDGSYGGFYSCQNPPHLSFKVLGQTFNFPEPAMNFGFIGDKCRLAIFSTPGMQEWILGSPFFETASVILNYDVRRM
;
A
#
# COMPACT_ATOMS: atom_id res chain seq x y z
N MET A 1 39.49 32.86 -51.67
CA MET A 1 38.32 31.99 -51.58
C MET A 1 38.39 31.32 -50.20
N LEU A 2 37.74 31.98 -49.22
CA LEU A 2 37.84 31.59 -47.80
C LEU A 2 36.57 30.81 -47.45
N LEU A 3 36.66 29.52 -47.25
CA LEU A 3 35.55 28.67 -46.76
C LEU A 3 35.40 28.85 -45.24
N LEU A 4 34.31 29.49 -44.82
CA LEU A 4 33.88 29.52 -43.41
C LEU A 4 33.20 28.19 -43.09
N LEU A 5 33.85 27.36 -42.24
CA LEU A 5 33.24 26.21 -41.56
C LEU A 5 32.43 26.71 -40.33
N LEU A 6 31.12 26.69 -40.43
CA LEU A 6 30.24 26.86 -39.30
C LEU A 6 30.19 25.54 -38.49
N PRO A 7 30.40 25.59 -37.19
CA PRO A 7 30.19 24.40 -36.37
C PRO A 7 28.67 24.18 -36.15
N PHE A 8 28.22 23.01 -36.57
CA PHE A 8 26.88 22.49 -36.19
C PHE A 8 26.90 22.22 -34.70
N PHE A 9 26.33 23.11 -33.89
CA PHE A 9 25.95 22.82 -32.53
C PHE A 9 24.72 21.91 -32.56
N ALA A 10 24.93 20.60 -32.43
CA ALA A 10 23.87 19.66 -32.11
C ALA A 10 23.43 19.95 -30.68
N LEU A 11 22.33 20.66 -30.53
CA LEU A 11 21.60 20.77 -29.27
C LEU A 11 21.05 19.37 -28.93
N PHE A 12 21.80 18.62 -28.13
CA PHE A 12 21.27 17.48 -27.42
C PHE A 12 20.23 18.02 -26.42
N PHE A 13 18.97 18.00 -26.81
CA PHE A 13 17.86 18.04 -25.86
C PHE A 13 17.93 16.69 -25.09
N ALA A 14 18.72 16.65 -24.03
CA ALA A 14 18.52 15.65 -22.99
C ALA A 14 17.11 15.89 -22.48
N SER A 15 16.17 15.03 -22.84
CA SER A 15 14.88 14.99 -22.21
C SER A 15 15.15 14.70 -20.72
N LEU A 16 15.08 15.74 -19.90
CA LEU A 16 15.10 15.64 -18.45
C LEU A 16 13.84 14.87 -18.06
N SER A 17 13.94 13.54 -18.02
CA SER A 17 12.89 12.74 -17.43
C SER A 17 12.76 13.17 -15.98
N SER A 18 11.59 13.66 -15.62
CA SER A 18 11.34 14.19 -14.28
C SER A 18 11.23 13.04 -13.28
N ALA A 19 11.80 13.23 -12.12
CA ALA A 19 11.50 12.45 -10.94
C ALA A 19 10.68 13.34 -10.01
N ALA A 20 9.80 12.73 -9.25
CA ALA A 20 8.93 13.44 -8.35
C ALA A 20 9.13 13.00 -6.91
N ARG A 21 8.95 13.94 -6.00
CA ARG A 21 8.89 13.68 -4.56
C ARG A 21 7.66 14.36 -4.00
N ILE A 22 6.93 13.66 -3.18
CA ILE A 22 5.84 14.24 -2.38
C ILE A 22 6.05 13.91 -0.90
N ASP A 23 5.58 14.81 -0.04
CA ASP A 23 5.48 14.55 1.38
C ASP A 23 4.28 13.65 1.65
N LEU A 24 4.45 12.69 2.54
CA LEU A 24 3.39 11.83 3.04
C LEU A 24 2.99 12.27 4.45
N PHE A 25 1.71 12.21 4.72
CA PHE A 25 1.12 12.56 5.99
C PHE A 25 0.57 11.31 6.65
N ARG A 26 0.95 11.10 7.91
CA ARG A 26 0.38 10.05 8.73
C ARG A 26 -0.95 10.53 9.30
N HIS A 27 -1.99 9.74 9.13
CA HIS A 27 -3.24 9.99 9.83
C HIS A 27 -3.03 9.86 11.33
N GLN A 28 -3.68 10.74 12.12
CA GLN A 28 -3.47 10.76 13.58
C GLN A 28 -3.77 9.39 14.18
N LYS A 29 -2.90 8.97 15.07
CA LYS A 29 -3.05 7.75 15.84
C LYS A 29 -4.25 7.92 16.77
N SER A 30 -5.28 7.09 16.60
CA SER A 30 -6.28 6.88 17.63
C SER A 30 -5.60 6.29 18.86
N ASN A 31 -6.02 6.69 20.05
CA ASN A 31 -5.60 6.05 21.29
C ASN A 31 -6.32 4.69 21.49
N SER A 32 -7.14 4.26 20.51
CA SER A 32 -7.83 2.99 20.56
C SER A 32 -6.83 1.84 20.45
N THR A 33 -6.95 0.89 21.35
CA THR A 33 -6.26 -0.39 21.28
C THR A 33 -7.13 -1.47 20.62
N ASP A 34 -8.35 -1.12 20.18
CA ASP A 34 -9.22 -2.06 19.48
C ASP A 34 -8.71 -2.26 18.05
N PHE A 35 -8.23 -3.46 17.80
CA PHE A 35 -7.70 -3.89 16.51
C PHE A 35 -8.70 -4.71 15.68
N LYS A 36 -9.80 -5.17 16.27
CA LYS A 36 -10.80 -6.05 15.61
C LYS A 36 -11.34 -5.47 14.31
N PRO A 37 -11.71 -4.17 14.23
CA PRO A 37 -12.15 -3.57 12.98
C PRO A 37 -11.09 -3.65 11.87
N GLY A 38 -9.82 -3.45 12.22
CA GLY A 38 -8.71 -3.56 11.27
C GLY A 38 -8.53 -4.98 10.74
N LEU A 39 -8.63 -6.00 11.61
CA LEU A 39 -8.54 -7.40 11.20
C LEU A 39 -9.65 -7.78 10.22
N LEU A 40 -10.89 -7.41 10.53
CA LEU A 40 -12.04 -7.69 9.66
C LEU A 40 -11.88 -7.02 8.29
N SER A 41 -11.38 -5.78 8.28
CA SER A 41 -11.11 -5.06 7.04
C SER A 41 -10.04 -5.76 6.20
N LEU A 42 -8.96 -6.19 6.83
CA LEU A 42 -7.88 -6.88 6.16
C LEU A 42 -8.39 -8.16 5.47
N VAL A 43 -9.09 -9.01 6.22
CA VAL A 43 -9.66 -10.26 5.68
C VAL A 43 -10.63 -9.97 4.53
N ASN A 44 -11.52 -8.99 4.67
CA ASN A 44 -12.48 -8.64 3.63
C ASN A 44 -11.79 -8.08 2.37
N LYS A 45 -10.75 -7.26 2.52
CA LYS A 45 -9.93 -6.75 1.41
C LYS A 45 -9.39 -7.89 0.56
N TYR A 46 -8.66 -8.81 1.18
CA TYR A 46 -8.03 -9.92 0.45
C TYR A 46 -9.04 -10.97 -0.04
N ALA A 47 -10.14 -11.18 0.66
CA ALA A 47 -11.22 -12.02 0.18
C ALA A 47 -11.88 -11.46 -1.09
N ALA A 48 -12.09 -10.15 -1.15
CA ALA A 48 -12.64 -9.50 -2.33
C ALA A 48 -11.68 -9.60 -3.53
N ILE A 49 -10.38 -9.41 -3.30
CA ILE A 49 -9.35 -9.57 -4.34
C ILE A 49 -9.32 -11.02 -4.84
N SER A 50 -9.30 -12.01 -3.92
CA SER A 50 -9.28 -13.42 -4.30
C SER A 50 -10.54 -13.86 -5.05
N ARG A 51 -11.72 -13.31 -4.72
CA ARG A 51 -12.95 -13.58 -5.50
C ARG A 51 -12.87 -13.01 -6.92
N ARG A 52 -12.32 -11.80 -7.10
CA ARG A 52 -12.12 -11.22 -8.43
C ARG A 52 -11.15 -12.06 -9.26
N HIS A 53 -10.05 -12.49 -8.64
CA HIS A 53 -9.09 -13.37 -9.27
C HIS A 53 -9.77 -14.69 -9.72
N PHE A 54 -10.53 -15.32 -8.83
CA PHE A 54 -11.30 -16.54 -9.16
C PHE A 54 -12.26 -16.35 -10.33
N ASN A 55 -13.01 -15.24 -10.35
CA ASN A 55 -13.96 -14.97 -11.44
C ASN A 55 -13.30 -14.84 -12.82
N ARG A 56 -11.99 -14.56 -12.87
CA ARG A 56 -11.23 -14.39 -14.11
C ARG A 56 -10.37 -15.58 -14.50
N THR A 57 -9.84 -16.27 -13.52
CA THR A 57 -8.87 -17.37 -13.74
C THR A 57 -9.44 -18.76 -13.42
N GLY A 58 -10.50 -18.84 -12.62
CA GLY A 58 -11.02 -20.08 -12.05
C GLY A 58 -10.28 -20.55 -10.79
N GLU A 59 -9.25 -19.83 -10.32
CA GLU A 59 -8.43 -20.19 -9.16
C GLU A 59 -8.53 -19.14 -8.05
N HIS A 60 -8.59 -19.59 -6.80
CA HIS A 60 -8.50 -18.69 -5.64
C HIS A 60 -7.05 -18.40 -5.27
N LEU A 61 -6.80 -17.14 -4.86
CA LEU A 61 -5.56 -16.82 -4.18
C LEU A 61 -5.58 -17.43 -2.77
N ASN A 62 -4.52 -18.13 -2.39
CA ASN A 62 -4.42 -18.82 -1.11
C ASN A 62 -4.02 -17.85 0.05
N ILE A 63 -4.67 -16.69 0.11
CA ILE A 63 -4.40 -15.67 1.14
C ILE A 63 -5.41 -15.78 2.29
N VAL A 64 -6.64 -16.19 1.98
CA VAL A 64 -7.76 -16.19 2.93
C VAL A 64 -8.49 -17.53 2.89
N ASN A 65 -8.81 -18.07 4.06
CA ASN A 65 -9.66 -19.25 4.19
C ASN A 65 -11.14 -18.85 4.05
N PHE A 66 -11.78 -19.25 2.94
CA PHE A 66 -13.18 -18.92 2.65
C PHE A 66 -14.18 -19.63 3.57
N ASP A 67 -13.84 -20.78 4.13
CA ASP A 67 -14.72 -21.48 5.09
C ASP A 67 -14.87 -20.65 6.36
N TYR A 68 -13.79 -20.04 6.84
CA TYR A 68 -13.84 -19.11 7.96
C TYR A 68 -14.74 -17.91 7.67
N LEU A 69 -14.66 -17.33 6.47
CA LEU A 69 -15.50 -16.19 6.06
C LEU A 69 -16.99 -16.52 5.99
N ASN A 70 -17.34 -17.74 5.60
CA ASN A 70 -18.72 -18.19 5.54
C ASN A 70 -19.34 -18.33 6.96
N LEU A 71 -18.54 -18.64 7.96
CA LEU A 71 -18.95 -18.66 9.36
C LEU A 71 -19.17 -17.23 9.90
N GLN A 72 -18.32 -16.27 9.52
CA GLN A 72 -18.40 -14.88 9.97
C GLN A 72 -19.55 -14.07 9.35
N LYS A 73 -20.05 -14.44 8.18
CA LYS A 73 -21.23 -13.79 7.56
C LYS A 73 -22.50 -13.82 8.43
N ARG A 74 -22.53 -14.63 9.49
CA ARG A 74 -23.62 -14.70 10.45
C ARG A 74 -23.49 -13.67 11.58
N ALA A 75 -22.33 -13.03 11.74
CA ALA A 75 -22.09 -11.96 12.71
C ALA A 75 -21.97 -10.62 11.95
N ASN A 76 -23.08 -9.88 11.85
CA ASN A 76 -23.12 -8.54 11.28
C ASN A 76 -22.34 -7.56 12.17
N ALA A 77 -21.11 -7.25 11.84
CA ALA A 77 -20.37 -6.15 12.44
C ALA A 77 -20.15 -5.05 11.38
N HIS A 78 -20.96 -4.02 11.41
CA HIS A 78 -20.64 -2.74 10.80
C HIS A 78 -19.59 -2.05 11.67
N SER A 79 -18.35 -2.03 11.25
CA SER A 79 -17.31 -1.25 11.90
C SER A 79 -16.85 -0.14 10.95
N ASN A 80 -17.02 1.11 11.40
CA ASN A 80 -16.38 2.25 10.75
C ASN A 80 -14.87 2.13 10.98
N LEU A 81 -14.14 1.83 9.91
CA LEU A 81 -12.69 1.78 9.95
C LEU A 81 -12.16 3.20 9.98
N HIS A 82 -11.63 3.60 11.12
CA HIS A 82 -10.69 4.71 11.14
C HIS A 82 -9.34 4.17 10.67
N SER A 83 -8.83 4.70 9.55
CA SER A 83 -7.52 4.36 8.99
C SER A 83 -6.40 5.08 9.75
N ASP A 84 -6.44 4.99 11.07
CA ASP A 84 -5.40 5.53 11.95
C ASP A 84 -4.08 4.86 11.61
N ARG A 85 -3.05 5.62 11.24
CA ARG A 85 -1.70 5.20 10.81
C ARG A 85 -1.49 4.92 9.32
N SER A 86 -2.48 5.13 8.48
CA SER A 86 -2.26 5.11 7.03
C SER A 86 -1.48 6.34 6.57
N TRP A 87 -0.81 6.19 5.43
CA TRP A 87 0.03 7.24 4.85
C TRP A 87 -0.61 7.76 3.58
N SER A 88 -0.98 9.04 3.59
CA SER A 88 -1.58 9.71 2.45
C SER A 88 -0.69 10.82 1.92
N GLY A 89 -0.83 11.10 0.63
CA GLY A 89 -0.15 12.20 -0.03
C GLY A 89 -1.05 12.88 -1.04
N GLN A 90 -0.69 14.10 -1.39
CA GLN A 90 -1.44 14.89 -2.35
C GLN A 90 -1.14 14.45 -3.78
N ILE A 91 -2.21 14.25 -4.55
CA ILE A 91 -2.17 14.09 -6.01
C ILE A 91 -2.97 15.20 -6.68
N GLU A 92 -2.76 15.37 -7.98
CA GLU A 92 -3.57 16.24 -8.83
C GLU A 92 -4.22 15.41 -9.94
N VAL A 93 -5.50 15.64 -10.19
CA VAL A 93 -6.30 14.90 -11.18
C VAL A 93 -7.04 15.85 -12.09
N GLY A 94 -6.99 15.59 -13.39
CA GLY A 94 -7.73 16.36 -14.41
C GLY A 94 -7.04 17.60 -14.92
N PHE A 95 -7.79 18.35 -15.74
CA PHE A 95 -7.39 19.66 -16.24
C PHE A 95 -8.61 20.59 -16.34
N PRO A 96 -8.65 21.72 -15.64
CA PRO A 96 -7.67 22.16 -14.63
C PRO A 96 -7.51 21.13 -13.49
N PRO A 97 -6.36 21.12 -12.78
CA PRO A 97 -6.08 20.11 -11.79
C PRO A 97 -6.94 20.24 -10.54
N GLN A 98 -7.55 19.16 -10.13
CA GLN A 98 -8.24 19.00 -8.85
C GLN A 98 -7.27 18.32 -7.88
N LYS A 99 -7.04 18.93 -6.73
CA LYS A 99 -6.11 18.41 -5.71
C LYS A 99 -6.88 17.58 -4.68
N THR A 100 -6.37 16.39 -4.39
CA THR A 100 -6.92 15.52 -3.37
C THR A 100 -5.82 14.76 -2.63
N LEU A 101 -6.10 14.38 -1.39
CA LEU A 101 -5.29 13.41 -0.67
C LEU A 101 -5.73 12.00 -1.07
N THR A 102 -4.77 11.10 -1.22
CA THR A 102 -5.04 9.67 -1.43
C THR A 102 -4.18 8.82 -0.53
N LEU A 103 -4.73 7.71 -0.06
CA LEU A 103 -3.96 6.65 0.56
C LEU A 103 -3.13 5.95 -0.52
N PHE A 104 -1.82 5.83 -0.34
CA PHE A 104 -0.97 5.00 -1.21
C PHE A 104 -0.95 3.57 -0.69
N ASP A 105 -1.54 2.65 -1.46
CA ASP A 105 -1.85 1.29 -1.04
C ASP A 105 -1.17 0.25 -1.93
N THR A 106 -0.09 -0.38 -1.43
CA THR A 106 0.62 -1.43 -2.15
C THR A 106 -0.11 -2.78 -2.14
N GLY A 107 -1.17 -2.91 -1.37
CA GLY A 107 -2.04 -4.10 -1.32
C GLY A 107 -3.26 -4.04 -2.26
N SER A 108 -3.40 -2.98 -3.05
CA SER A 108 -4.41 -2.87 -4.12
C SER A 108 -3.83 -2.28 -5.40
N SER A 109 -4.56 -2.35 -6.51
CA SER A 109 -4.00 -2.07 -7.84
C SER A 109 -4.64 -0.88 -8.57
N ASP A 110 -5.75 -0.35 -8.07
CA ASP A 110 -6.55 0.64 -8.79
C ASP A 110 -6.55 2.01 -8.13
N LEU A 111 -6.58 3.07 -8.94
CA LEU A 111 -6.86 4.43 -8.45
C LEU A 111 -8.36 4.63 -8.37
N VAL A 112 -8.89 4.68 -7.15
CA VAL A 112 -10.31 4.94 -6.90
C VAL A 112 -10.44 6.20 -6.06
N LEU A 113 -11.24 7.15 -6.54
CA LEU A 113 -11.46 8.43 -5.89
C LEU A 113 -12.91 8.55 -5.41
N ASP A 114 -13.07 9.13 -4.23
CA ASP A 114 -14.35 9.45 -3.65
C ASP A 114 -15.10 10.49 -4.50
N LYS A 115 -16.42 10.45 -4.47
CA LYS A 115 -17.27 11.37 -5.20
C LYS A 115 -16.94 12.85 -4.94
N ALA A 116 -16.58 13.20 -3.71
CA ALA A 116 -16.24 14.55 -3.31
C ALA A 116 -14.80 14.96 -3.70
N ALA A 117 -13.91 13.99 -3.94
CA ALA A 117 -12.49 14.22 -4.17
C ALA A 117 -12.15 14.57 -5.62
N TYR A 118 -12.95 14.11 -6.56
CA TYR A 118 -12.76 14.32 -7.99
C TYR A 118 -14.09 14.42 -8.71
N ASN A 119 -14.24 15.44 -9.53
CA ASN A 119 -15.41 15.61 -10.41
C ASN A 119 -14.99 15.55 -11.88
N PRO A 120 -15.28 14.45 -12.59
CA PRO A 120 -14.89 14.31 -14.01
C PRO A 120 -15.51 15.36 -14.92
N LYS A 121 -16.66 15.96 -14.55
CA LYS A 121 -17.33 17.01 -15.34
C LYS A 121 -16.58 18.35 -15.29
N TRP A 122 -15.70 18.55 -14.32
CA TRP A 122 -14.86 19.76 -14.20
C TRP A 122 -13.50 19.61 -14.88
N SER A 123 -13.23 18.44 -15.43
CA SER A 123 -11.98 18.17 -16.15
C SER A 123 -12.18 18.13 -17.65
N LEU A 124 -11.48 18.99 -18.37
CA LEU A 124 -11.45 19.03 -19.85
C LEU A 124 -10.69 17.85 -20.46
N SER A 125 -9.89 17.13 -19.67
CA SER A 125 -9.12 15.96 -20.11
C SER A 125 -9.77 14.62 -19.71
N SER A 126 -10.86 14.67 -18.95
CA SER A 126 -11.61 13.48 -18.56
C SER A 126 -12.29 12.81 -19.76
N LYS A 127 -12.26 11.48 -19.78
CA LYS A 127 -12.99 10.67 -20.77
C LYS A 127 -13.73 9.56 -20.03
N ASN A 128 -15.06 9.50 -20.20
CA ASN A 128 -15.85 8.40 -19.69
C ASN A 128 -15.57 7.13 -20.51
N LEU A 129 -15.27 6.03 -19.86
CA LEU A 129 -15.03 4.73 -20.49
C LEU A 129 -16.31 3.95 -20.74
N HIS A 130 -17.46 4.45 -20.30
CA HIS A 130 -18.77 3.76 -20.34
C HIS A 130 -18.72 2.37 -19.72
N LYS A 131 -17.91 2.20 -18.70
CA LYS A 131 -17.75 1.01 -17.87
C LYS A 131 -17.98 1.39 -16.41
N GLN A 132 -18.43 0.43 -15.63
CA GLN A 132 -18.62 0.55 -14.21
C GLN A 132 -17.68 -0.40 -13.47
N PHE A 133 -17.44 -0.08 -12.20
CA PHE A 133 -16.79 -0.97 -11.27
C PHE A 133 -17.66 -1.15 -10.05
N ASP A 134 -17.54 -2.31 -9.45
CA ASP A 134 -18.23 -2.68 -8.23
C ASP A 134 -17.36 -3.66 -7.46
N PHE A 135 -16.95 -3.28 -6.26
CA PHE A 135 -16.21 -4.16 -5.38
C PHE A 135 -16.35 -3.77 -3.90
N SER A 136 -16.06 -4.72 -3.03
CA SER A 136 -15.95 -4.47 -1.60
C SER A 136 -14.51 -4.17 -1.23
N TYR A 137 -14.30 -3.09 -0.48
CA TYR A 137 -13.00 -2.70 0.05
C TYR A 137 -13.08 -2.74 1.59
N GLY A 138 -12.45 -3.75 2.18
CA GLY A 138 -12.60 -3.97 3.61
C GLY A 138 -14.06 -4.21 4.00
N SER A 139 -14.61 -3.37 4.86
CA SER A 139 -16.01 -3.40 5.29
C SER A 139 -16.94 -2.58 4.40
N GLN A 140 -16.41 -1.87 3.39
CA GLN A 140 -17.18 -0.94 2.57
C GLN A 140 -17.41 -1.51 1.17
N HIS A 141 -18.58 -1.22 0.62
CA HIS A 141 -18.93 -1.47 -0.77
C HIS A 141 -18.68 -0.21 -1.57
N VAL A 142 -17.91 -0.34 -2.63
CA VAL A 142 -17.49 0.75 -3.50
C VAL A 142 -17.90 0.45 -4.93
N ALA A 143 -18.73 1.31 -5.49
CA ALA A 143 -19.16 1.21 -6.88
C ALA A 143 -19.11 2.58 -7.55
N GLY A 144 -19.03 2.60 -8.87
CA GLY A 144 -18.99 3.85 -9.61
C GLY A 144 -18.68 3.67 -11.09
N ASP A 145 -18.36 4.78 -11.74
CA ASP A 145 -18.05 4.83 -13.17
C ASP A 145 -16.54 4.94 -13.41
N LEU A 146 -16.09 4.37 -14.53
CA LEU A 146 -14.69 4.40 -14.95
C LEU A 146 -14.45 5.55 -15.94
N TYR A 147 -13.40 6.30 -15.63
CA TYR A 147 -12.89 7.38 -16.45
C TYR A 147 -11.41 7.19 -16.76
N THR A 148 -10.90 7.92 -17.74
CA THR A 148 -9.46 8.22 -17.81
C THR A 148 -9.26 9.72 -17.71
N ASP A 149 -8.16 10.11 -17.08
CA ASP A 149 -7.77 11.51 -16.99
C ASP A 149 -6.26 11.68 -16.87
N LYS A 150 -5.80 12.92 -16.73
CA LYS A 150 -4.44 13.26 -16.30
C LYS A 150 -4.33 13.04 -14.81
N VAL A 151 -3.27 12.38 -14.38
CA VAL A 151 -2.93 12.21 -12.96
C VAL A 151 -1.50 12.69 -12.75
N ALA A 152 -1.28 13.47 -11.70
CA ALA A 152 0.03 13.97 -11.35
C ALA A 152 0.39 13.65 -9.90
N ILE A 153 1.62 13.19 -9.71
CA ILE A 153 2.27 13.01 -8.41
C ILE A 153 3.56 13.81 -8.43
N GLY A 154 3.68 14.82 -7.56
CA GLY A 154 4.90 15.60 -7.36
C GLY A 154 5.50 16.23 -8.64
N GLY A 155 4.67 16.53 -9.65
CA GLY A 155 5.11 17.11 -10.93
C GLY A 155 5.24 16.14 -12.09
N VAL A 156 5.32 14.81 -11.86
CA VAL A 156 5.16 13.81 -12.92
C VAL A 156 3.69 13.71 -13.29
N LYS A 157 3.35 14.04 -14.56
CA LYS A 157 1.96 14.18 -15.04
C LYS A 157 1.70 13.19 -16.17
N ALA A 158 1.14 12.03 -15.85
CA ALA A 158 0.75 11.04 -16.85
C ALA A 158 -0.67 11.29 -17.37
N SER A 159 -0.89 11.05 -18.66
CA SER A 159 -2.20 11.18 -19.29
C SER A 159 -2.85 9.82 -19.51
N ASN A 160 -4.18 9.81 -19.66
CA ASN A 160 -4.96 8.61 -19.94
C ASN A 160 -4.81 7.51 -18.87
N VAL A 161 -4.74 7.93 -17.59
CA VAL A 161 -4.68 7.04 -16.43
C VAL A 161 -6.11 6.62 -16.06
N PRO A 162 -6.39 5.33 -15.84
CA PRO A 162 -7.72 4.88 -15.44
C PRO A 162 -8.02 5.28 -14.00
N ILE A 163 -9.24 5.75 -13.78
CA ILE A 163 -9.74 6.26 -12.50
C ILE A 163 -11.14 5.70 -12.26
N GLY A 164 -11.36 5.08 -11.12
CA GLY A 164 -12.68 4.80 -10.60
C GLY A 164 -13.23 6.03 -9.88
N HIS A 165 -14.33 6.58 -10.36
CA HIS A 165 -15.06 7.65 -9.68
C HIS A 165 -16.18 7.03 -8.85
N GLY A 166 -15.98 6.95 -7.54
CA GLY A 166 -16.91 6.30 -6.60
C GLY A 166 -18.22 7.07 -6.42
N ASN A 167 -19.28 6.34 -6.11
CA ASN A 167 -20.61 6.93 -5.88
C ASN A 167 -20.76 7.58 -4.49
N GLY A 168 -19.82 7.37 -3.58
CA GLY A 168 -19.84 7.87 -2.21
C GLY A 168 -18.46 8.22 -1.68
N ASP A 169 -18.40 8.51 -0.39
CA ASP A 169 -17.18 8.64 0.39
C ASP A 169 -16.92 7.30 1.09
N PHE A 170 -15.88 6.62 0.71
CA PHE A 170 -15.51 5.31 1.25
C PHE A 170 -14.15 5.31 1.97
N ASN A 171 -13.44 6.41 1.97
CA ASN A 171 -12.08 6.47 2.51
C ASN A 171 -11.92 7.49 3.65
N ASN A 172 -12.98 7.73 4.40
CA ASN A 172 -12.99 8.52 5.66
C ASN A 172 -12.17 9.83 5.60
N GLY A 173 -12.35 10.61 4.52
CA GLY A 173 -11.68 11.90 4.34
C GLY A 173 -10.32 11.85 3.64
N ASN A 174 -9.85 10.68 3.20
CA ASN A 174 -8.64 10.56 2.38
C ASN A 174 -8.87 10.80 0.89
N GLY A 175 -10.06 11.15 0.47
CA GLY A 175 -10.35 11.43 -0.94
C GLY A 175 -10.23 10.24 -1.89
N GLY A 176 -9.67 9.10 -1.46
CA GLY A 176 -9.57 7.89 -2.25
C GLY A 176 -8.34 7.03 -1.96
N THR A 177 -8.18 5.98 -2.74
CA THR A 177 -7.05 5.04 -2.67
C THR A 177 -6.29 5.02 -3.98
N PHE A 178 -4.98 5.15 -3.92
CA PHE A 178 -4.06 4.99 -5.04
C PHE A 178 -3.36 3.63 -4.93
N GLY A 179 -3.87 2.65 -5.66
CA GLY A 179 -3.34 1.29 -5.68
C GLY A 179 -1.97 1.22 -6.35
N LEU A 180 -1.05 0.50 -5.71
CA LEU A 180 0.35 0.36 -6.12
C LEU A 180 0.79 -1.11 -6.23
N SER A 181 -0.15 -2.04 -6.22
CA SER A 181 0.14 -3.44 -6.53
C SER A 181 0.27 -3.64 -8.04
N PHE A 182 0.59 -4.85 -8.48
CA PHE A 182 0.63 -5.16 -9.90
C PHE A 182 -0.79 -5.12 -10.46
N SER A 183 -1.02 -4.21 -11.40
CA SER A 183 -2.30 -4.08 -12.10
C SER A 183 -2.25 -4.94 -13.36
N ASN A 184 -2.39 -6.24 -13.17
CA ASN A 184 -2.79 -7.11 -14.25
C ASN A 184 -4.33 -7.22 -14.26
N SER A 185 -4.89 -7.76 -15.33
CA SER A 185 -6.33 -7.97 -15.46
C SER A 185 -6.93 -8.83 -14.33
N GLU A 186 -6.10 -9.56 -13.59
CA GLU A 186 -6.52 -10.52 -12.58
C GLU A 186 -6.79 -9.88 -11.22
N ASN A 187 -6.05 -8.82 -10.86
CA ASN A 187 -6.16 -8.14 -9.57
C ASN A 187 -6.98 -6.85 -9.61
N SER A 188 -6.92 -6.14 -10.74
CA SER A 188 -7.63 -4.89 -10.91
C SER A 188 -9.15 -5.11 -10.83
N ALA A 189 -9.86 -4.20 -10.16
CA ALA A 189 -11.31 -4.12 -10.27
C ALA A 189 -11.74 -3.53 -11.62
N PHE A 190 -10.80 -2.90 -12.35
CA PHE A 190 -11.05 -2.27 -13.63
C PHE A 190 -10.78 -3.25 -14.76
N ASP A 191 -11.79 -3.51 -15.57
CA ASP A 191 -11.65 -4.24 -16.84
C ASP A 191 -11.39 -3.24 -17.96
N VAL A 192 -10.16 -2.68 -18.00
CA VAL A 192 -9.75 -1.66 -18.96
C VAL A 192 -8.35 -1.93 -19.53
N GLN A 193 -8.10 -1.38 -20.73
CA GLN A 193 -6.79 -1.53 -21.39
C GLN A 193 -5.79 -0.42 -21.04
N GLN A 194 -6.25 0.61 -20.32
CA GLN A 194 -5.44 1.75 -19.94
C GLN A 194 -4.43 1.33 -18.86
N LEU A 195 -3.24 1.93 -18.93
CA LEU A 195 -2.16 1.62 -18.01
C LEU A 195 -2.31 2.41 -16.71
N PRO A 196 -2.09 1.80 -15.53
CA PRO A 196 -1.92 2.50 -14.28
C PRO A 196 -0.83 3.56 -14.36
N PHE A 197 -0.85 4.51 -13.44
CA PHE A 197 -0.03 5.70 -13.45
C PHE A 197 1.45 5.43 -13.73
N ILE A 198 2.09 4.50 -13.02
CA ILE A 198 3.55 4.26 -13.16
C ILE A 198 3.91 3.76 -14.55
N TRP A 199 3.10 2.85 -15.11
CA TRP A 199 3.28 2.32 -16.46
C TRP A 199 2.96 3.36 -17.53
N ALA A 200 1.92 4.18 -17.31
CA ALA A 200 1.57 5.29 -18.19
C ALA A 200 2.68 6.34 -18.22
N ALA A 201 3.23 6.70 -17.05
CA ALA A 201 4.34 7.63 -16.92
C ALA A 201 5.61 7.11 -17.62
N LYS A 202 5.92 5.84 -17.46
CA LYS A 202 7.06 5.20 -18.14
C LYS A 202 6.89 5.19 -19.66
N LYS A 203 5.72 4.75 -20.14
CA LYS A 203 5.39 4.71 -21.59
C LYS A 203 5.41 6.09 -22.23
N GLN A 204 5.06 7.13 -21.47
CA GLN A 204 5.08 8.54 -21.92
C GLN A 204 6.46 9.20 -21.74
N HIS A 205 7.49 8.44 -21.34
CA HIS A 205 8.87 8.92 -21.12
C HIS A 205 8.97 10.05 -20.08
N LEU A 206 8.06 10.07 -19.10
CA LEU A 206 8.03 11.06 -18.03
C LEU A 206 8.98 10.71 -16.87
N ILE A 207 9.31 9.43 -16.73
CA ILE A 207 10.18 8.89 -15.69
C ILE A 207 11.24 7.95 -16.29
N GLN A 208 12.39 7.84 -15.62
CA GLN A 208 13.46 6.95 -16.06
C GLN A 208 13.24 5.51 -15.63
N SER A 209 12.65 5.30 -14.45
CA SER A 209 12.39 3.99 -13.86
C SER A 209 10.96 3.92 -13.36
N SER A 210 10.32 2.77 -13.52
CA SER A 210 9.01 2.49 -12.92
C SER A 210 9.20 2.15 -11.45
N THR A 211 9.56 3.15 -10.64
CA THR A 211 9.98 2.96 -9.25
C THR A 211 9.19 3.88 -8.32
N TYR A 212 8.76 3.33 -7.19
CA TYR A 212 8.33 4.06 -6.01
C TYR A 212 9.32 3.79 -4.88
N GLN A 213 9.69 4.83 -4.13
CA GLN A 213 10.47 4.70 -2.90
C GLN A 213 9.70 5.33 -1.75
N PHE A 214 9.32 4.51 -0.79
CA PHE A 214 8.73 4.94 0.46
C PHE A 214 9.81 5.13 1.51
N THR A 215 9.84 6.30 2.13
CA THR A 215 10.64 6.56 3.34
C THR A 215 9.68 7.03 4.41
N LEU A 216 9.12 6.07 5.14
CA LEU A 216 8.15 6.33 6.19
C LEU A 216 8.87 6.46 7.53
N ARG A 217 8.66 7.59 8.21
CA ARG A 217 9.23 7.83 9.52
C ARG A 217 8.10 8.08 10.50
N PRO A 218 7.95 7.24 11.54
CA PRO A 218 6.89 7.41 12.54
C PRO A 218 6.94 8.78 13.23
N THR A 219 8.15 9.33 13.32
CA THR A 219 8.42 10.67 13.84
C THR A 219 9.21 11.44 12.79
N GLY A 220 8.64 12.53 12.26
CA GLY A 220 9.29 13.35 11.25
C GLY A 220 8.66 13.31 9.87
N LYS A 221 9.43 13.67 8.85
CA LYS A 221 8.95 13.77 7.47
C LYS A 221 8.99 12.39 6.80
N ALA A 222 7.86 11.96 6.28
CA ALA A 222 7.77 10.81 5.40
C ALA A 222 7.62 11.26 3.94
N THR A 223 8.15 10.48 3.01
CA THR A 223 8.20 10.84 1.59
C THR A 223 7.89 9.66 0.69
N LEU A 224 7.34 9.97 -0.48
CA LEU A 224 7.22 9.08 -1.62
C LEU A 224 7.98 9.69 -2.80
N ASN A 225 9.03 9.01 -3.24
CA ASN A 225 9.72 9.35 -4.48
C ASN A 225 9.21 8.48 -5.63
N VAL A 226 9.05 9.08 -6.80
CA VAL A 226 8.47 8.46 -7.99
C VAL A 226 9.41 8.63 -9.18
N GLY A 227 9.68 7.53 -9.90
CA GLY A 227 10.44 7.55 -11.13
C GLY A 227 11.96 7.47 -10.95
N ARG A 228 12.46 7.55 -9.73
CA ARG A 228 13.86 7.32 -9.36
C ARG A 228 13.98 7.02 -7.87
N VAL A 229 15.13 6.49 -7.47
CA VAL A 229 15.53 6.34 -6.07
C VAL A 229 16.28 7.61 -5.61
N ASP A 230 15.88 8.17 -4.48
CA ASP A 230 16.64 9.22 -3.81
C ASP A 230 17.67 8.57 -2.86
N LEU A 231 18.93 8.57 -3.28
CA LEU A 231 20.02 7.96 -2.52
C LEU A 231 20.34 8.70 -1.21
N PHE A 232 19.96 9.97 -1.09
CA PHE A 232 20.16 10.73 0.15
C PHE A 232 19.21 10.31 1.29
N GLU A 233 18.15 9.57 0.95
CA GLU A 233 17.25 8.99 1.95
C GLU A 233 17.67 7.61 2.44
N LEU A 234 18.75 7.05 1.90
CA LEU A 234 19.26 5.74 2.25
C LEU A 234 20.36 5.85 3.31
N ALA A 235 20.27 5.00 4.34
CA ALA A 235 21.29 4.91 5.39
C ALA A 235 22.44 3.93 5.03
N GLY A 236 22.29 3.16 3.95
CA GLY A 236 23.23 2.14 3.55
C GLY A 236 22.99 1.63 2.12
N PRO A 237 23.66 0.55 1.72
CA PRO A 237 23.48 -0.03 0.40
C PRO A 237 22.07 -0.59 0.20
N ILE A 238 21.60 -0.57 -1.06
CA ILE A 238 20.33 -1.17 -1.42
C ILE A 238 20.48 -2.69 -1.42
N THR A 239 19.57 -3.36 -0.71
CA THR A 239 19.41 -4.81 -0.74
C THR A 239 18.14 -5.13 -1.51
N TRP A 240 18.22 -5.99 -2.52
CA TRP A 240 17.07 -6.36 -3.34
C TRP A 240 16.55 -7.74 -2.96
N SER A 241 15.24 -7.86 -2.78
CA SER A 241 14.57 -9.15 -2.66
C SER A 241 14.77 -10.01 -3.92
N ASP A 242 14.44 -11.29 -3.85
CA ASP A 242 14.27 -12.11 -5.02
C ASP A 242 13.24 -11.49 -5.96
N LYS A 243 13.37 -11.84 -7.27
CA LYS A 243 12.41 -11.35 -8.24
C LYS A 243 11.02 -11.88 -7.91
N ASN A 244 10.08 -10.95 -7.75
CA ASN A 244 8.68 -11.31 -7.54
C ASN A 244 8.12 -11.97 -8.81
N THR A 245 7.79 -13.24 -8.72
CA THR A 245 7.16 -14.04 -9.78
C THR A 245 5.64 -14.02 -9.70
N ASP A 246 5.10 -13.68 -8.53
CA ASP A 246 3.69 -13.38 -8.36
C ASP A 246 3.38 -12.03 -9.02
N HIS A 247 2.43 -12.02 -9.92
CA HIS A 247 1.99 -10.82 -10.63
C HIS A 247 0.86 -10.09 -9.91
N THR A 248 0.55 -10.51 -8.67
CA THR A 248 -0.58 -9.99 -7.90
C THR A 248 -0.15 -8.97 -6.86
N PHE A 249 0.84 -9.29 -6.01
CA PHE A 249 1.27 -8.46 -4.89
C PHE A 249 2.79 -8.33 -4.81
N TRP A 250 3.23 -7.32 -4.07
CA TRP A 250 4.62 -7.21 -3.64
C TRP A 250 4.88 -8.22 -2.53
N ARG A 251 5.68 -9.24 -2.83
CA ARG A 251 6.00 -10.33 -1.92
C ARG A 251 7.46 -10.33 -1.54
N ILE A 252 7.72 -10.66 -0.28
CA ILE A 252 9.07 -10.76 0.26
C ILE A 252 9.16 -11.95 1.23
N THR A 253 10.30 -12.64 1.18
CA THR A 253 10.70 -13.60 2.22
C THR A 253 11.62 -12.88 3.20
N THR A 254 11.31 -12.95 4.48
CA THR A 254 12.01 -12.26 5.56
C THR A 254 12.09 -13.13 6.80
N GLU A 255 12.85 -12.71 7.80
CA GLU A 255 12.78 -13.25 9.16
C GLU A 255 12.29 -12.14 10.09
N LEU A 256 11.29 -12.43 10.91
CA LEU A 256 10.80 -11.55 11.97
C LEU A 256 11.21 -12.15 13.31
N ASN A 257 12.15 -11.51 14.00
CA ASN A 257 12.79 -12.02 15.23
C ASN A 257 13.23 -13.49 15.11
N GLY A 258 13.93 -13.84 14.02
CA GLY A 258 14.42 -15.20 13.78
C GLY A 258 13.38 -16.19 13.22
N ASN A 259 12.10 -15.81 13.20
CA ASN A 259 11.06 -16.63 12.60
C ASN A 259 10.99 -16.34 11.10
N LYS A 260 11.26 -17.35 10.27
CA LYS A 260 11.18 -17.22 8.81
C LYS A 260 9.74 -17.03 8.36
N ILE A 261 9.51 -16.03 7.56
CA ILE A 261 8.23 -15.71 6.91
C ILE A 261 8.45 -15.75 5.40
N GLU A 262 7.80 -16.70 4.74
CA GLU A 262 7.88 -16.84 3.29
C GLU A 262 6.73 -16.11 2.61
N ASN A 263 7.04 -15.46 1.48
CA ASN A 263 6.06 -14.85 0.60
C ASN A 263 5.08 -13.86 1.26
N ALA A 264 5.52 -13.15 2.31
CA ALA A 264 4.70 -12.13 2.95
C ALA A 264 4.33 -11.00 1.97
N ILE A 265 3.10 -10.51 2.06
CA ILE A 265 2.63 -9.38 1.26
C ILE A 265 3.02 -8.08 1.95
N ALA A 266 3.72 -7.19 1.25
CA ALA A 266 4.03 -5.84 1.70
C ALA A 266 2.88 -4.90 1.33
N ASP A 267 2.16 -4.37 2.34
CA ASP A 267 0.90 -3.64 2.17
C ASP A 267 0.88 -2.33 2.99
N THR A 268 1.19 -1.20 2.35
CA THR A 268 1.14 0.12 3.00
C THR A 268 -0.26 0.55 3.42
N GLY A 269 -1.31 -0.07 2.86
CA GLY A 269 -2.71 0.16 3.22
C GLY A 269 -3.14 -0.56 4.50
N THR A 270 -2.27 -1.39 5.09
CA THR A 270 -2.51 -2.08 6.38
C THR A 270 -1.71 -1.42 7.49
N ASN A 271 -2.34 -1.18 8.65
CA ASN A 271 -1.78 -0.37 9.74
C ASN A 271 -0.97 -1.16 10.77
N PHE A 272 -0.87 -2.47 10.60
CA PHE A 272 -0.22 -3.42 11.51
C PHE A 272 0.42 -4.56 10.72
N ILE A 273 1.11 -5.45 11.41
CA ILE A 273 1.58 -6.71 10.83
C ILE A 273 0.55 -7.79 11.18
N GLY A 274 -0.05 -8.39 10.17
CA GLY A 274 -1.04 -9.46 10.32
C GLY A 274 -0.49 -10.81 9.86
N GLY A 275 -0.86 -11.89 10.55
CA GLY A 275 -0.41 -13.23 10.14
C GLY A 275 -1.33 -14.35 10.60
N PRO A 276 -1.05 -15.59 10.17
CA PRO A 276 -1.79 -16.77 10.61
C PRO A 276 -1.76 -16.94 12.12
N PRO A 277 -2.88 -17.34 12.76
CA PRO A 277 -3.00 -17.36 14.23
C PRO A 277 -1.89 -18.13 14.96
N ASP A 278 -1.60 -19.34 14.53
CA ASP A 278 -0.60 -20.19 15.19
C ASP A 278 0.82 -19.62 15.10
N GLN A 279 1.16 -19.02 13.94
CA GLN A 279 2.47 -18.43 13.71
C GLN A 279 2.65 -17.14 14.50
N VAL A 280 1.63 -16.28 14.54
CA VAL A 280 1.67 -15.04 15.34
C VAL A 280 1.71 -15.37 16.81
N LYS A 281 0.90 -16.33 17.30
CA LYS A 281 0.95 -16.76 18.69
C LYS A 281 2.35 -17.24 19.06
N ALA A 282 2.95 -18.11 18.26
CA ALA A 282 4.31 -18.60 18.49
C ALA A 282 5.35 -17.48 18.51
N LEU A 283 5.22 -16.49 17.63
CA LEU A 283 6.08 -15.31 17.64
C LEU A 283 5.94 -14.52 18.95
N LEU A 284 4.69 -14.21 19.35
CA LEU A 284 4.40 -13.39 20.55
C LEU A 284 4.84 -14.07 21.83
N ASP A 285 4.65 -15.40 21.95
CA ASP A 285 5.07 -16.19 23.11
C ASP A 285 6.60 -16.18 23.32
N ASN A 286 7.37 -15.94 22.23
CA ASN A 286 8.84 -15.90 22.27
C ASN A 286 9.41 -14.47 22.40
N LEU A 287 8.57 -13.46 22.59
CA LEU A 287 9.03 -12.08 22.79
C LEU A 287 9.14 -11.75 24.27
N ASP A 288 10.35 -11.42 24.71
CA ASP A 288 10.60 -11.01 26.09
C ASP A 288 9.79 -9.76 26.45
N GLY A 289 9.14 -9.78 27.59
CA GLY A 289 8.35 -8.66 28.11
C GLY A 289 6.99 -8.46 27.45
N VAL A 290 6.56 -9.37 26.58
CA VAL A 290 5.24 -9.35 25.93
C VAL A 290 4.30 -10.33 26.62
N SER A 291 3.10 -9.84 26.99
CA SER A 291 1.99 -10.65 27.46
C SER A 291 1.01 -10.88 26.31
N VAL A 292 0.74 -12.15 25.99
CA VAL A 292 -0.17 -12.54 24.91
C VAL A 292 -1.62 -12.51 25.39
N GLU A 293 -2.48 -11.92 24.61
CA GLU A 293 -3.94 -11.89 24.83
C GLU A 293 -4.64 -12.59 23.67
N GLN A 294 -5.61 -13.42 23.97
CA GLN A 294 -6.54 -13.97 23.00
C GLN A 294 -7.87 -13.26 23.09
N ALA A 295 -8.35 -12.72 21.99
CA ALA A 295 -9.68 -12.12 21.90
C ALA A 295 -10.78 -13.18 21.70
N GLU A 296 -12.04 -12.78 21.87
CA GLU A 296 -13.21 -13.67 21.74
C GLU A 296 -13.36 -14.29 20.34
N ASP A 297 -12.87 -13.62 19.29
CA ASP A 297 -12.87 -14.10 17.91
C ASP A 297 -11.73 -15.06 17.61
N GLY A 298 -10.92 -15.42 18.63
CA GLY A 298 -9.76 -16.28 18.49
C GLY A 298 -8.49 -15.59 18.01
N SER A 299 -8.53 -14.27 17.73
CA SER A 299 -7.33 -13.52 17.37
C SER A 299 -6.40 -13.33 18.57
N TYR A 300 -5.08 -13.26 18.28
CA TYR A 300 -4.04 -12.99 19.26
C TYR A 300 -3.41 -11.62 19.03
N GLY A 301 -3.04 -10.96 20.13
CA GLY A 301 -2.25 -9.76 20.16
C GLY A 301 -1.37 -9.73 21.41
N GLY A 302 -0.39 -8.82 21.43
CA GLY A 302 0.54 -8.70 22.57
C GLY A 302 0.45 -7.33 23.23
N PHE A 303 0.65 -7.32 24.56
CA PHE A 303 0.91 -6.11 25.34
C PHE A 303 2.31 -6.14 25.93
N TYR A 304 2.89 -4.97 26.09
CA TYR A 304 4.17 -4.76 26.74
C TYR A 304 4.14 -3.49 27.62
N SER A 305 5.10 -3.35 28.53
CA SER A 305 5.26 -2.09 29.25
C SER A 305 5.70 -0.97 28.31
N CYS A 306 4.96 0.14 28.24
CA CYS A 306 5.34 1.27 27.39
C CYS A 306 6.74 1.85 27.71
N GLN A 307 7.24 1.61 28.93
CA GLN A 307 8.57 2.06 29.36
C GLN A 307 9.68 1.07 28.98
N ASN A 308 9.32 -0.18 28.62
CA ASN A 308 10.27 -1.22 28.27
C ASN A 308 9.78 -1.99 27.03
N PRO A 309 9.87 -1.37 25.82
CA PRO A 309 9.44 -2.00 24.59
C PRO A 309 10.28 -3.22 24.24
N PRO A 310 9.69 -4.28 23.67
CA PRO A 310 10.41 -5.45 23.22
C PRO A 310 11.34 -5.10 22.05
N HIS A 311 12.41 -5.86 21.90
CA HIS A 311 13.26 -5.75 20.72
C HIS A 311 12.63 -6.52 19.55
N LEU A 312 12.35 -5.82 18.46
CA LEU A 312 11.86 -6.40 17.21
C LEU A 312 12.77 -6.05 16.03
N SER A 313 12.98 -7.01 15.16
CA SER A 313 13.74 -6.79 13.92
C SER A 313 13.22 -7.62 12.76
N PHE A 314 13.36 -7.06 11.55
CA PHE A 314 13.30 -7.83 10.32
C PHE A 314 14.70 -8.14 9.83
N LYS A 315 14.88 -9.32 9.22
CA LYS A 315 16.11 -9.65 8.50
C LYS A 315 15.77 -10.03 7.06
N VAL A 316 16.29 -9.25 6.13
CA VAL A 316 16.10 -9.44 4.69
C VAL A 316 17.47 -9.65 4.06
N LEU A 317 17.66 -10.78 3.37
CA LEU A 317 18.92 -11.13 2.69
C LEU A 317 20.19 -10.92 3.56
N GLY A 318 20.10 -11.31 4.83
CA GLY A 318 21.19 -11.20 5.80
C GLY A 318 21.36 -9.82 6.45
N GLN A 319 20.66 -8.79 6.00
CA GLN A 319 20.66 -7.47 6.62
C GLN A 319 19.52 -7.35 7.65
N THR A 320 19.86 -6.89 8.86
CA THR A 320 18.91 -6.71 9.96
C THR A 320 18.45 -5.25 10.04
N PHE A 321 17.14 -5.05 10.16
CA PHE A 321 16.48 -3.77 10.34
C PHE A 321 15.69 -3.80 11.65
N ASN A 322 16.05 -2.94 12.61
CA ASN A 322 15.36 -2.86 13.89
C ASN A 322 14.13 -1.96 13.77
N PHE A 323 13.05 -2.37 14.39
CA PHE A 323 11.85 -1.55 14.47
C PHE A 323 12.09 -0.33 15.33
N PRO A 324 11.74 0.87 14.88
CA PRO A 324 11.60 2.01 15.78
C PRO A 324 10.41 1.78 16.72
N GLU A 325 10.55 2.15 17.98
CA GLU A 325 9.48 1.95 18.98
C GLU A 325 8.12 2.49 18.54
N PRO A 326 8.00 3.70 17.94
CA PRO A 326 6.69 4.20 17.52
C PRO A 326 6.02 3.37 16.41
N ALA A 327 6.78 2.59 15.63
CA ALA A 327 6.24 1.68 14.63
C ALA A 327 5.61 0.43 15.28
N MET A 328 6.18 -0.03 16.39
CA MET A 328 5.69 -1.22 17.10
C MET A 328 4.44 -0.94 17.94
N ASN A 329 4.24 0.28 18.39
CA ASN A 329 3.18 0.63 19.32
C ASN A 329 1.86 0.90 18.58
N PHE A 330 0.87 0.02 18.68
CA PHE A 330 -0.46 0.18 18.07
C PHE A 330 -1.39 1.12 18.87
N GLY A 331 -1.24 1.18 20.17
CA GLY A 331 -2.03 1.97 21.11
C GLY A 331 -1.62 1.66 22.54
N PHE A 332 -2.22 2.31 23.51
CA PHE A 332 -1.91 2.07 24.92
C PHE A 332 -3.15 2.13 25.81
N ILE A 333 -3.11 1.41 26.93
CA ILE A 333 -4.09 1.45 28.03
C ILE A 333 -3.28 1.57 29.32
N GLY A 334 -3.37 2.72 29.97
CA GLY A 334 -2.52 3.03 31.11
C GLY A 334 -1.04 3.01 30.74
N ASP A 335 -0.27 2.16 31.42
CA ASP A 335 1.16 1.93 31.21
C ASP A 335 1.46 0.79 30.23
N LYS A 336 0.43 0.11 29.72
CA LYS A 336 0.55 -0.99 28.75
C LYS A 336 0.38 -0.49 27.32
N CYS A 337 1.35 -0.78 26.50
CA CYS A 337 1.33 -0.56 25.06
C CYS A 337 0.94 -1.85 24.35
N ARG A 338 0.11 -1.74 23.30
CA ARG A 338 -0.25 -2.85 22.43
C ARG A 338 0.73 -2.93 21.28
N LEU A 339 1.26 -4.12 21.06
CA LEU A 339 2.14 -4.39 19.92
C LEU A 339 1.35 -4.32 18.62
N ALA A 340 1.95 -3.76 17.56
CA ALA A 340 1.34 -3.66 16.24
C ALA A 340 1.50 -4.96 15.41
N ILE A 341 1.38 -6.10 16.07
CA ILE A 341 1.39 -7.44 15.47
C ILE A 341 0.17 -8.21 15.99
N PHE A 342 -0.65 -8.69 15.05
CA PHE A 342 -1.89 -9.39 15.37
C PHE A 342 -2.02 -10.66 14.57
N SER A 343 -2.58 -11.71 15.17
CA SER A 343 -3.09 -12.80 14.36
C SER A 343 -4.40 -12.38 13.71
N THR A 344 -4.55 -12.80 12.47
CA THR A 344 -5.76 -12.48 11.70
C THR A 344 -6.46 -13.81 11.38
N PRO A 345 -7.50 -14.18 12.13
CA PRO A 345 -8.23 -15.40 11.87
C PRO A 345 -8.73 -15.46 10.43
N GLY A 346 -8.55 -16.59 9.77
CA GLY A 346 -8.88 -16.75 8.36
C GLY A 346 -7.78 -16.31 7.37
N MET A 347 -6.73 -15.59 7.80
CA MET A 347 -5.56 -15.34 6.96
C MET A 347 -4.62 -16.54 6.94
N GLN A 348 -4.07 -16.84 5.77
CA GLN A 348 -3.10 -17.92 5.56
C GLN A 348 -1.70 -17.39 5.25
N GLU A 349 -1.57 -16.12 4.97
CA GLU A 349 -0.32 -15.44 4.66
C GLU A 349 -0.08 -14.26 5.59
N TRP A 350 1.19 -13.88 5.73
CA TRP A 350 1.57 -12.67 6.44
C TRP A 350 1.37 -11.43 5.60
N ILE A 351 0.86 -10.37 6.24
CA ILE A 351 0.73 -9.04 5.68
C ILE A 351 1.65 -8.11 6.49
N LEU A 352 2.64 -7.56 5.82
CA LEU A 352 3.60 -6.62 6.39
C LEU A 352 3.09 -5.21 6.12
N GLY A 353 2.36 -4.65 7.09
CA GLY A 353 1.77 -3.32 6.98
C GLY A 353 2.73 -2.18 7.27
N SER A 354 2.20 -0.99 7.59
CA SER A 354 2.96 0.23 7.87
C SER A 354 4.16 0.04 8.81
N PRO A 355 4.11 -0.77 9.89
CA PRO A 355 5.29 -0.98 10.74
C PRO A 355 6.52 -1.50 9.99
N PHE A 356 6.34 -2.35 8.98
CA PHE A 356 7.44 -2.81 8.12
C PHE A 356 8.04 -1.66 7.30
N PHE A 357 7.20 -0.84 6.65
CA PHE A 357 7.64 0.29 5.85
C PHE A 357 8.24 1.43 6.69
N GLU A 358 7.91 1.50 7.98
CA GLU A 358 8.49 2.46 8.93
C GLU A 358 9.85 2.02 9.47
N THR A 359 10.27 0.78 9.20
CA THR A 359 11.53 0.21 9.65
C THR A 359 12.70 0.55 8.73
N ALA A 360 12.43 0.67 7.43
CA ALA A 360 13.43 0.97 6.42
C ALA A 360 12.83 1.75 5.23
N SER A 361 13.67 2.40 4.43
CA SER A 361 13.23 2.89 3.11
C SER A 361 12.97 1.71 2.19
N VAL A 362 11.75 1.59 1.67
CA VAL A 362 11.31 0.50 0.81
C VAL A 362 11.21 0.99 -0.63
N ILE A 363 11.88 0.30 -1.54
CA ILE A 363 11.91 0.61 -2.97
C ILE A 363 11.13 -0.46 -3.72
N LEU A 364 10.10 -0.06 -4.45
CA LEU A 364 9.29 -0.92 -5.31
C LEU A 364 9.70 -0.67 -6.76
N ASN A 365 10.39 -1.60 -7.39
CA ASN A 365 10.85 -1.46 -8.77
C ASN A 365 10.07 -2.40 -9.69
N TYR A 366 9.15 -1.84 -10.47
CA TYR A 366 8.30 -2.59 -11.39
C TYR A 366 9.05 -3.07 -12.64
N ASP A 367 10.12 -2.39 -13.06
CA ASP A 367 10.89 -2.77 -14.26
C ASP A 367 11.57 -4.14 -14.07
N VAL A 368 12.05 -4.42 -12.84
CA VAL A 368 12.70 -5.68 -12.48
C VAL A 368 11.89 -6.55 -11.53
N ARG A 369 10.75 -6.04 -11.02
CA ARG A 369 9.85 -6.69 -10.06
C ARG A 369 10.58 -7.12 -8.79
N ARG A 370 11.31 -6.19 -8.16
CA ARG A 370 12.00 -6.39 -6.89
C ARG A 370 11.65 -5.28 -5.90
N MET A 371 11.70 -5.64 -4.65
CA MET A 371 11.51 -4.73 -3.54
C MET A 371 12.79 -4.66 -2.70
#